data_db5bbf53f931ab48798f4461af426970
#
_entry.id   db5bbf53f931ab48798f4461af426970
#
_cell.length_a   1.000
_cell.length_b   1.000
_cell.length_c   1.000
_cell.angle_alpha   90.00
_cell.angle_beta   90.00
_cell.angle_gamma   90.00
#
_symmetry.space_group_name_H-M   'P 1'
#
loop_
_entity.id
_entity.type
_entity.pdbx_description
1 polymer ?
#
loop_
_entity_poly.entity_id
_entity_poly.type
_entity_poly.pdbx_seq_one_letter_code
_entity_poly.pdbx_strand_id
1 'polypeptide(L)'
;MNDKKYSLRPYLLAYKWHYAIGIFVLLAVDLANLYIPQFIGEIIDGITAGKLDMAGVGGIIFKILITGLIIMAGRFGWRYFIIGASRGIEYRLRDDMFSHMETLSARYYNSHKTGDLMAYFTNDLQAVRMGTGMAVITVFDAVIMTVMVLVKMVVYVDFKLTLFAFIPLIFIAIGCYFYGIESKKRQVKRQDAFSYLSDKVQESIAGIRVVKAFAQEEEDFKQFERACENSREKNLAVVKLRAVFGPTLDAVIGITVIVTLLAGGRMVLDGQVSIGQFVAFNSYIDMLVWPMIAAGDCINTFSQAAAAWGRIRTIFEEKPDIVDMVPPENVIENDGMAGRNTDNLAEGIYDKIQIHGDIQLSHLSFTYPDGTKPVLSDVSIHVKQGEMLGILGRTGSGKSSLADLLLRVYDCENGMILLDGRPITDYPLAVLHRDISYVPQENFLFSDTLEENIAFGLEDRIADNPAILDAVKQAAKDACIHDNIMGFPDEYKTMVGERGVTLSGGQKQRSSIARALLKDSAILILDDSLSAVDTDTEEQILENLMETRQGKTTIVIAHRISTLQKADHVAVLSDGKLTEYGTPEELLELGGFYADISHKQQLESELGS
;
A
#
# COMPACT_ATOMS: atom_id res chain seq x y z
N MET A 1 7.53 -26.21 4.77
CA MET A 1 7.84 -26.07 6.21
C MET A 1 8.89 -24.99 6.42
N ASN A 2 8.52 -23.72 6.42
CA ASN A 2 9.40 -22.65 6.91
C ASN A 2 8.55 -21.43 7.34
N ASP A 3 7.60 -21.67 8.27
CA ASP A 3 6.66 -20.67 8.81
C ASP A 3 7.31 -19.57 9.67
N LYS A 4 8.63 -19.56 9.81
CA LYS A 4 9.34 -18.66 10.74
C LYS A 4 9.97 -17.44 10.09
N LYS A 5 10.06 -17.35 8.76
CA LYS A 5 10.85 -16.30 8.10
C LYS A 5 10.15 -14.93 8.15
N TYR A 6 8.82 -14.89 8.07
CA TYR A 6 8.06 -13.65 8.11
C TYR A 6 7.03 -13.71 9.25
N SER A 7 7.43 -13.22 10.41
CA SER A 7 6.64 -13.23 11.64
C SER A 7 6.48 -11.80 12.18
N LEU A 8 5.33 -11.51 12.76
CA LEU A 8 5.10 -10.24 13.48
C LEU A 8 5.94 -10.14 14.78
N ARG A 9 6.52 -11.27 15.23
CA ARG A 9 7.27 -11.35 16.47
C ARG A 9 8.47 -10.40 16.58
N PRO A 10 9.33 -10.22 15.56
CA PRO A 10 10.44 -9.26 15.63
C PRO A 10 9.98 -7.83 15.90
N TYR A 11 8.89 -7.41 15.26
CA TYR A 11 8.30 -6.08 15.44
C TYR A 11 7.78 -5.89 16.87
N LEU A 12 7.09 -6.89 17.44
CA LEU A 12 6.63 -6.85 18.82
C LEU A 12 7.80 -6.83 19.81
N LEU A 13 8.84 -7.64 19.58
CA LEU A 13 10.01 -7.70 20.46
C LEU A 13 10.82 -6.41 20.46
N ALA A 14 10.84 -5.66 19.36
CA ALA A 14 11.50 -4.36 19.28
C ALA A 14 10.89 -3.34 20.28
N TYR A 15 9.59 -3.48 20.58
CA TYR A 15 8.87 -2.60 21.51
C TYR A 15 8.51 -3.27 22.85
N LYS A 16 9.18 -4.39 23.21
CA LYS A 16 8.87 -5.17 24.42
C LYS A 16 8.86 -4.34 25.71
N TRP A 17 9.78 -3.38 25.85
CA TRP A 17 9.85 -2.51 27.02
C TRP A 17 8.72 -1.49 27.07
N HIS A 18 8.27 -1.00 25.92
CA HIS A 18 7.10 -0.11 25.85
C HIS A 18 5.84 -0.86 26.31
N TYR A 19 5.64 -2.10 25.84
CA TYR A 19 4.53 -2.93 26.30
C TYR A 19 4.65 -3.24 27.79
N ALA A 20 5.83 -3.62 28.29
CA ALA A 20 6.03 -3.94 29.71
C ALA A 20 5.71 -2.75 30.62
N ILE A 21 6.23 -1.56 30.30
CA ILE A 21 5.96 -0.32 31.06
C ILE A 21 4.49 0.06 30.93
N GLY A 22 3.94 0.03 29.72
CA GLY A 22 2.53 0.38 29.48
C GLY A 22 1.56 -0.52 30.22
N ILE A 23 1.79 -1.83 30.24
CA ILE A 23 1.00 -2.82 30.99
C ILE A 23 1.14 -2.60 32.51
N PHE A 24 2.35 -2.33 32.98
CA PHE A 24 2.56 -2.02 34.41
C PHE A 24 1.80 -0.77 34.85
N VAL A 25 1.84 0.29 34.04
CA VAL A 25 1.09 1.52 34.30
C VAL A 25 -0.43 1.28 34.24
N LEU A 26 -0.89 0.46 33.27
CA LEU A 26 -2.30 0.07 33.18
C LEU A 26 -2.76 -0.66 34.43
N LEU A 27 -1.99 -1.65 34.90
CA LEU A 27 -2.24 -2.33 36.17
C LEU A 27 -2.34 -1.37 37.36
N ALA A 28 -1.42 -0.41 37.43
CA ALA A 28 -1.44 0.59 38.52
C ALA A 28 -2.71 1.47 38.48
N VAL A 29 -3.17 1.82 37.26
CA VAL A 29 -4.43 2.57 37.08
C VAL A 29 -5.62 1.73 37.47
N ASP A 30 -5.69 0.45 37.12
CA ASP A 30 -6.80 -0.44 37.47
C ASP A 30 -6.84 -0.67 38.97
N LEU A 31 -5.70 -0.88 39.63
CA LEU A 31 -5.61 -0.93 41.09
C LEU A 31 -6.11 0.36 41.75
N ALA A 32 -5.70 1.51 41.23
CA ALA A 32 -6.13 2.80 41.74
C ALA A 32 -7.67 2.99 41.61
N ASN A 33 -8.23 2.56 40.45
CA ASN A 33 -9.68 2.61 40.23
C ASN A 33 -10.47 1.80 41.29
N LEU A 34 -9.95 0.66 41.78
CA LEU A 34 -10.60 -0.19 42.79
C LEU A 34 -10.71 0.46 44.18
N TYR A 35 -9.88 1.45 44.49
CA TYR A 35 -9.92 2.14 45.76
C TYR A 35 -11.00 3.21 45.83
N ILE A 36 -11.49 3.74 44.70
CA ILE A 36 -12.53 4.80 44.72
C ILE A 36 -13.83 4.31 45.36
N PRO A 37 -14.42 3.15 45.01
CA PRO A 37 -15.60 2.61 45.70
C PRO A 37 -15.34 2.34 47.18
N GLN A 38 -14.14 1.86 47.53
CA GLN A 38 -13.75 1.62 48.90
C GLN A 38 -13.75 2.91 49.74
N PHE A 39 -13.15 4.00 49.25
CA PHE A 39 -13.12 5.29 49.92
C PHE A 39 -14.53 5.88 50.12
N ILE A 40 -15.41 5.70 49.12
CA ILE A 40 -16.82 6.10 49.24
C ILE A 40 -17.49 5.30 50.38
N GLY A 41 -17.24 3.99 50.44
CA GLY A 41 -17.74 3.12 51.52
C GLY A 41 -17.23 3.55 52.90
N GLU A 42 -15.92 3.88 53.01
CA GLU A 42 -15.31 4.36 54.26
C GLU A 42 -15.95 5.68 54.75
N ILE A 43 -16.30 6.60 53.84
CA ILE A 43 -17.03 7.84 54.21
C ILE A 43 -18.40 7.50 54.79
N ILE A 44 -19.17 6.63 54.10
CA ILE A 44 -20.53 6.25 54.52
C ILE A 44 -20.50 5.56 55.87
N ASP A 45 -19.61 4.61 56.06
CA ASP A 45 -19.47 3.89 57.32
C ASP A 45 -19.03 4.82 58.47
N GLY A 46 -18.10 5.72 58.19
CA GLY A 46 -17.61 6.68 59.16
C GLY A 46 -18.69 7.67 59.63
N ILE A 47 -19.51 8.16 58.71
CA ILE A 47 -20.66 9.05 59.03
C ILE A 47 -21.73 8.27 59.78
N THR A 48 -22.09 7.08 59.32
CA THR A 48 -23.14 6.25 59.95
C THR A 48 -22.76 5.83 61.36
N ALA A 49 -21.48 5.55 61.61
CA ALA A 49 -20.99 5.23 62.98
C ALA A 49 -20.73 6.45 63.84
N GLY A 50 -20.96 7.68 63.38
CA GLY A 50 -20.67 8.92 64.10
C GLY A 50 -19.17 9.10 64.43
N LYS A 51 -18.27 8.41 63.77
CA LYS A 51 -16.83 8.42 64.04
C LYS A 51 -16.06 9.40 63.16
N LEU A 52 -16.67 9.91 62.05
CA LEU A 52 -16.03 10.81 61.12
C LEU A 52 -16.59 12.22 61.32
N ASP A 53 -15.69 13.16 61.54
CA ASP A 53 -15.97 14.59 61.50
C ASP A 53 -15.73 15.17 60.09
N MET A 54 -16.03 16.44 59.87
CA MET A 54 -15.84 17.11 58.59
C MET A 54 -14.37 17.12 58.15
N ALA A 55 -13.42 17.12 59.07
CA ALA A 55 -11.99 17.06 58.75
C ALA A 55 -11.58 15.65 58.25
N GLY A 56 -12.13 14.60 58.90
CA GLY A 56 -11.93 13.22 58.44
C GLY A 56 -12.53 12.94 57.06
N VAL A 57 -13.75 13.44 56.80
CA VAL A 57 -14.35 13.40 55.45
C VAL A 57 -13.46 14.11 54.43
N GLY A 58 -12.97 15.31 54.76
CA GLY A 58 -12.03 16.06 53.93
C GLY A 58 -10.75 15.29 53.62
N GLY A 59 -10.22 14.54 54.59
CA GLY A 59 -9.05 13.67 54.39
C GLY A 59 -9.29 12.54 53.39
N ILE A 60 -10.48 11.90 53.40
CA ILE A 60 -10.83 10.84 52.46
C ILE A 60 -11.10 11.43 51.07
N ILE A 61 -11.77 12.58 50.98
CA ILE A 61 -11.96 13.29 49.71
C ILE A 61 -10.60 13.64 49.05
N PHE A 62 -9.64 14.08 49.87
CA PHE A 62 -8.28 14.35 49.39
C PHE A 62 -7.59 13.08 48.85
N LYS A 63 -7.78 11.90 49.49
CA LYS A 63 -7.30 10.61 48.93
C LYS A 63 -7.95 10.29 47.61
N ILE A 64 -9.26 10.50 47.43
CA ILE A 64 -9.98 10.31 46.16
C ILE A 64 -9.41 11.23 45.10
N LEU A 65 -9.13 12.50 45.41
CA LEU A 65 -8.56 13.47 44.48
C LEU A 65 -7.15 13.06 44.02
N ILE A 66 -6.28 12.65 44.94
CA ILE A 66 -4.95 12.14 44.63
C ILE A 66 -5.06 10.89 43.74
N THR A 67 -5.94 9.94 44.09
CA THR A 67 -6.17 8.73 43.28
C THR A 67 -6.64 9.09 41.88
N GLY A 68 -7.54 10.07 41.73
CA GLY A 68 -7.99 10.60 40.46
C GLY A 68 -6.84 11.20 39.62
N LEU A 69 -5.94 11.93 40.26
CA LEU A 69 -4.73 12.47 39.58
C LEU A 69 -3.77 11.35 39.12
N ILE A 70 -3.59 10.32 39.97
CA ILE A 70 -2.78 9.14 39.60
C ILE A 70 -3.39 8.43 38.39
N ILE A 71 -4.71 8.23 38.39
CA ILE A 71 -5.45 7.62 37.28
C ILE A 71 -5.31 8.46 36.02
N MET A 72 -5.43 9.77 36.11
CA MET A 72 -5.27 10.68 34.95
C MET A 72 -3.86 10.59 34.36
N ALA A 73 -2.83 10.70 35.20
CA ALA A 73 -1.44 10.59 34.74
C ALA A 73 -1.13 9.20 34.18
N GLY A 74 -1.61 8.15 34.83
CA GLY A 74 -1.45 6.77 34.39
C GLY A 74 -2.16 6.48 33.06
N ARG A 75 -3.38 7.02 32.87
CA ARG A 75 -4.11 6.91 31.58
C ARG A 75 -3.36 7.57 30.43
N PHE A 76 -2.67 8.68 30.67
CA PHE A 76 -1.76 9.25 29.70
C PHE A 76 -0.56 8.33 29.46
N GLY A 77 0.07 7.83 30.53
CA GLY A 77 1.25 6.98 30.47
C GLY A 77 1.04 5.71 29.64
N TRP A 78 0.05 4.87 29.98
CA TRP A 78 -0.15 3.62 29.24
C TRP A 78 -0.55 3.86 27.77
N ARG A 79 -1.30 4.95 27.47
CA ARG A 79 -1.61 5.33 26.10
C ARG A 79 -0.34 5.68 25.33
N TYR A 80 0.53 6.48 25.94
CA TYR A 80 1.79 6.85 25.32
C TYR A 80 2.64 5.62 24.99
N PHE A 81 2.80 4.70 25.92
CA PHE A 81 3.64 3.52 25.74
C PHE A 81 3.02 2.48 24.80
N ILE A 82 1.78 2.05 25.01
CA ILE A 82 1.17 0.96 24.24
C ILE A 82 0.74 1.44 22.85
N ILE A 83 0.05 2.58 22.77
CA ILE A 83 -0.37 3.13 21.46
C ILE A 83 0.86 3.62 20.69
N GLY A 84 1.85 4.23 21.36
CA GLY A 84 3.12 4.61 20.77
C GLY A 84 3.85 3.41 20.15
N ALA A 85 3.92 2.29 20.89
CA ALA A 85 4.51 1.05 20.36
C ALA A 85 3.78 0.54 19.10
N SER A 86 2.44 0.51 19.13
CA SER A 86 1.65 0.05 17.98
C SER A 86 1.82 0.95 16.74
N ARG A 87 1.98 2.27 16.93
CA ARG A 87 2.31 3.21 15.86
C ARG A 87 3.73 3.01 15.32
N GLY A 88 4.70 2.73 16.19
CA GLY A 88 6.05 2.41 15.78
C GLY A 88 6.14 1.10 14.99
N ILE A 89 5.31 0.09 15.34
CA ILE A 89 5.20 -1.15 14.57
C ILE A 89 4.59 -0.86 13.19
N GLU A 90 3.51 -0.08 13.12
CA GLU A 90 2.87 0.33 11.86
C GLU A 90 3.87 1.04 10.94
N TYR A 91 4.66 1.98 11.48
CA TYR A 91 5.68 2.72 10.72
C TYR A 91 6.72 1.78 10.11
N ARG A 92 7.36 0.94 10.95
CA ARG A 92 8.40 0.01 10.47
C ARG A 92 7.85 -1.00 9.47
N LEU A 93 6.65 -1.52 9.72
CA LEU A 93 6.04 -2.50 8.82
C LEU A 93 5.71 -1.87 7.47
N ARG A 94 5.28 -0.60 7.44
CA ARG A 94 5.04 0.15 6.20
C ARG A 94 6.33 0.36 5.42
N ASP A 95 7.39 0.74 6.10
CA ASP A 95 8.71 0.96 5.53
C ASP A 95 9.28 -0.32 4.92
N ASP A 96 9.30 -1.42 5.71
CA ASP A 96 9.76 -2.73 5.25
C ASP A 96 8.92 -3.27 4.08
N MET A 97 7.58 -3.06 4.11
CA MET A 97 6.69 -3.46 3.00
C MET A 97 7.00 -2.68 1.72
N PHE A 98 7.18 -1.36 1.83
CA PHE A 98 7.48 -0.52 0.67
C PHE A 98 8.83 -0.90 0.07
N SER A 99 9.88 -0.99 0.89
CA SER A 99 11.22 -1.41 0.46
C SER A 99 11.20 -2.80 -0.19
N HIS A 100 10.44 -3.75 0.36
CA HIS A 100 10.31 -5.08 -0.25
C HIS A 100 9.58 -5.02 -1.60
N MET A 101 8.49 -4.23 -1.68
CA MET A 101 7.75 -4.09 -2.94
C MET A 101 8.60 -3.47 -4.05
N GLU A 102 9.48 -2.52 -3.75
CA GLU A 102 10.41 -1.95 -4.74
C GLU A 102 11.35 -3.00 -5.35
N THR A 103 11.59 -4.12 -4.66
CA THR A 103 12.40 -5.22 -5.21
C THR A 103 11.61 -6.18 -6.10
N LEU A 104 10.27 -6.10 -6.13
CA LEU A 104 9.43 -7.02 -6.89
C LEU A 104 9.41 -6.65 -8.38
N SER A 105 9.31 -7.67 -9.24
CA SER A 105 9.29 -7.51 -10.70
C SER A 105 7.98 -6.91 -11.21
N ALA A 106 8.00 -6.37 -12.43
CA ALA A 106 6.83 -5.85 -13.13
C ALA A 106 5.70 -6.89 -13.25
N ARG A 107 6.03 -8.19 -13.34
CA ARG A 107 5.06 -9.29 -13.33
C ARG A 107 4.12 -9.23 -12.13
N TYR A 108 4.68 -8.98 -10.94
CA TYR A 108 3.87 -8.86 -9.72
C TYR A 108 2.84 -7.72 -9.84
N TYR A 109 3.28 -6.56 -10.32
CA TYR A 109 2.41 -5.39 -10.49
C TYR A 109 1.37 -5.57 -11.60
N ASN A 110 1.71 -6.28 -12.67
CA ASN A 110 0.79 -6.60 -13.75
C ASN A 110 -0.32 -7.57 -13.31
N SER A 111 -0.04 -8.45 -12.33
CA SER A 111 -1.01 -9.42 -11.80
C SER A 111 -1.87 -8.86 -10.65
N HIS A 112 -1.47 -7.74 -10.04
CA HIS A 112 -2.15 -7.14 -8.88
C HIS A 112 -2.66 -5.74 -9.20
N LYS A 113 -3.94 -5.48 -8.87
CA LYS A 113 -4.52 -4.14 -9.06
C LYS A 113 -3.93 -3.15 -8.05
N THR A 114 -3.64 -1.94 -8.50
CA THR A 114 -3.11 -0.86 -7.63
C THR A 114 -3.99 -0.61 -6.40
N GLY A 115 -5.34 -0.70 -6.55
CA GLY A 115 -6.25 -0.54 -5.42
C GLY A 115 -6.11 -1.61 -4.34
N ASP A 116 -5.83 -2.86 -4.74
CA ASP A 116 -5.60 -3.97 -3.79
C ASP A 116 -4.26 -3.77 -3.06
N LEU A 117 -3.22 -3.33 -3.78
CA LEU A 117 -1.92 -3.00 -3.17
C LEU A 117 -2.05 -1.85 -2.17
N MET A 118 -2.80 -0.80 -2.50
CA MET A 118 -3.07 0.31 -1.58
C MET A 118 -3.85 -0.12 -0.33
N ALA A 119 -4.71 -1.15 -0.43
CA ALA A 119 -5.44 -1.68 0.72
C ALA A 119 -4.50 -2.28 1.79
N TYR A 120 -3.36 -2.85 1.40
CA TYR A 120 -2.35 -3.34 2.34
C TYR A 120 -1.75 -2.19 3.17
N PHE A 121 -1.42 -1.05 2.52
CA PHE A 121 -0.80 0.11 3.18
C PHE A 121 -1.78 0.93 4.04
N THR A 122 -3.07 0.78 3.82
CA THR A 122 -4.12 1.52 4.54
C THR A 122 -4.87 0.62 5.51
N ASN A 123 -5.77 -0.21 5.01
CA ASN A 123 -6.72 -0.98 5.80
C ASN A 123 -6.03 -2.10 6.61
N ASP A 124 -5.12 -2.85 5.98
CA ASP A 124 -4.49 -4.01 6.62
C ASP A 124 -3.47 -3.59 7.68
N LEU A 125 -2.64 -2.59 7.39
CA LEU A 125 -1.74 -2.01 8.39
C LEU A 125 -2.53 -1.43 9.58
N GLN A 126 -3.65 -0.75 9.32
CA GLN A 126 -4.52 -0.26 10.38
C GLN A 126 -5.09 -1.39 11.24
N ALA A 127 -5.51 -2.50 10.63
CA ALA A 127 -6.03 -3.66 11.36
C ALA A 127 -4.92 -4.29 12.24
N VAL A 128 -3.70 -4.44 11.74
CA VAL A 128 -2.55 -4.92 12.52
C VAL A 128 -2.24 -3.96 13.68
N ARG A 129 -2.26 -2.66 13.45
CA ARG A 129 -2.07 -1.64 14.49
C ARG A 129 -3.14 -1.74 15.58
N MET A 130 -4.41 -1.92 15.20
CA MET A 130 -5.50 -2.09 16.17
C MET A 130 -5.32 -3.36 17.00
N GLY A 131 -4.88 -4.45 16.37
CA GLY A 131 -4.57 -5.72 17.03
C GLY A 131 -3.38 -5.63 17.99
N THR A 132 -2.32 -4.93 17.61
CA THR A 132 -1.12 -4.77 18.46
C THR A 132 -1.26 -3.67 19.51
N GLY A 133 -2.19 -2.73 19.36
CA GLY A 133 -2.44 -1.62 20.27
C GLY A 133 -3.69 -1.82 21.12
N MET A 134 -4.83 -1.38 20.58
CA MET A 134 -6.11 -1.34 21.32
C MET A 134 -6.56 -2.72 21.81
N ALA A 135 -6.41 -3.77 20.98
CA ALA A 135 -6.82 -5.11 21.38
C ALA A 135 -6.01 -5.63 22.58
N VAL A 136 -4.72 -5.34 22.66
CA VAL A 136 -3.87 -5.71 23.81
C VAL A 136 -4.40 -5.03 25.08
N ILE A 137 -4.72 -3.74 25.03
CA ILE A 137 -5.30 -3.00 26.15
C ILE A 137 -6.63 -3.63 26.58
N THR A 138 -7.53 -3.85 25.60
CA THR A 138 -8.87 -4.37 25.87
C THR A 138 -8.86 -5.76 26.48
N VAL A 139 -7.96 -6.66 26.03
CA VAL A 139 -7.78 -8.00 26.66
C VAL A 139 -7.31 -7.86 28.09
N PHE A 140 -6.32 -6.99 28.30
CA PHE A 140 -5.75 -6.78 29.63
C PHE A 140 -6.82 -6.27 30.59
N ASP A 141 -7.55 -5.21 30.21
CA ASP A 141 -8.67 -4.67 30.98
C ASP A 141 -9.75 -5.75 31.23
N ALA A 142 -10.17 -6.47 30.18
CA ALA A 142 -11.23 -7.46 30.33
C ALA A 142 -10.86 -8.59 31.28
N VAL A 143 -9.62 -9.07 31.26
CA VAL A 143 -9.18 -10.19 32.09
C VAL A 143 -8.74 -9.71 33.49
N ILE A 144 -7.79 -8.78 33.52
CA ILE A 144 -7.14 -8.38 34.78
C ILE A 144 -8.11 -7.58 35.64
N MET A 145 -8.82 -6.59 35.06
CA MET A 145 -9.78 -5.78 35.78
C MET A 145 -10.90 -6.67 36.36
N THR A 146 -11.43 -7.64 35.58
CA THR A 146 -12.44 -8.58 36.08
C THR A 146 -11.93 -9.37 37.27
N VAL A 147 -10.71 -9.97 37.16
CA VAL A 147 -10.13 -10.74 38.28
C VAL A 147 -9.92 -9.84 39.51
N MET A 148 -9.37 -8.65 39.32
CA MET A 148 -9.11 -7.72 40.44
C MET A 148 -10.37 -7.24 41.12
N VAL A 149 -11.42 -6.93 40.35
CA VAL A 149 -12.73 -6.54 40.89
C VAL A 149 -13.34 -7.70 41.70
N LEU A 150 -13.36 -8.93 41.16
CA LEU A 150 -13.87 -10.11 41.87
C LEU A 150 -13.11 -10.37 43.18
N VAL A 151 -11.77 -10.30 43.15
CA VAL A 151 -10.95 -10.45 44.35
C VAL A 151 -11.30 -9.37 45.38
N LYS A 152 -11.47 -8.11 44.94
CA LYS A 152 -11.86 -7.00 45.82
C LYS A 152 -13.25 -7.21 46.44
N MET A 153 -14.23 -7.66 45.65
CA MET A 153 -15.59 -7.97 46.13
C MET A 153 -15.55 -9.07 47.20
N VAL A 154 -14.76 -10.12 47.00
CA VAL A 154 -14.62 -11.22 47.98
C VAL A 154 -13.89 -10.78 49.25
N VAL A 155 -12.75 -10.08 49.09
CA VAL A 155 -11.87 -9.75 50.23
C VAL A 155 -12.37 -8.57 51.04
N TYR A 156 -12.92 -7.53 50.39
CA TYR A 156 -13.33 -6.29 51.05
C TYR A 156 -14.78 -6.33 51.51
N VAL A 157 -15.67 -7.08 50.83
CA VAL A 157 -17.09 -7.12 51.19
C VAL A 157 -17.44 -8.49 51.77
N ASP A 158 -17.81 -9.46 50.96
CA ASP A 158 -18.16 -10.80 51.39
C ASP A 158 -18.22 -11.79 50.24
N PHE A 159 -17.78 -13.05 50.49
CA PHE A 159 -17.79 -14.11 49.50
C PHE A 159 -19.19 -14.55 49.05
N LYS A 160 -20.15 -14.67 50.01
CA LYS A 160 -21.52 -15.12 49.71
C LYS A 160 -22.27 -14.10 48.87
N LEU A 161 -22.12 -12.81 49.18
CA LEU A 161 -22.74 -11.74 48.42
C LEU A 161 -22.17 -11.71 46.97
N THR A 162 -20.86 -11.89 46.83
CA THR A 162 -20.20 -11.98 45.51
C THR A 162 -20.74 -13.16 44.70
N LEU A 163 -20.94 -14.32 45.34
CA LEU A 163 -21.50 -15.49 44.66
C LEU A 163 -22.93 -15.25 44.14
N PHE A 164 -23.79 -14.61 44.94
CA PHE A 164 -25.15 -14.24 44.54
C PHE A 164 -25.16 -13.25 43.36
N ALA A 165 -24.27 -12.27 43.35
CA ALA A 165 -24.15 -11.29 42.27
C ALA A 165 -23.56 -11.93 40.98
N PHE A 166 -22.73 -12.97 41.14
CA PHE A 166 -22.08 -13.61 39.98
C PHE A 166 -23.05 -14.42 39.13
N ILE A 167 -24.13 -14.96 39.70
CA ILE A 167 -25.13 -15.76 38.97
C ILE A 167 -25.75 -14.97 37.81
N PRO A 168 -26.34 -13.75 38.02
CA PRO A 168 -26.86 -12.98 36.87
C PRO A 168 -25.79 -12.53 35.91
N LEU A 169 -24.54 -12.27 36.35
CA LEU A 169 -23.44 -11.84 35.51
C LEU A 169 -23.03 -12.93 34.50
N ILE A 170 -23.15 -14.21 34.85
CA ILE A 170 -22.94 -15.33 33.90
C ILE A 170 -23.94 -15.23 32.73
N PHE A 171 -25.21 -14.88 32.99
CA PHE A 171 -26.19 -14.72 31.93
C PHE A 171 -25.85 -13.55 31.00
N ILE A 172 -25.24 -12.47 31.52
CA ILE A 172 -24.72 -11.39 30.69
C ILE A 172 -23.62 -11.94 29.74
N ALA A 173 -22.65 -12.68 30.25
CA ALA A 173 -21.56 -13.25 29.47
C ALA A 173 -22.08 -14.19 28.35
N ILE A 174 -23.02 -15.06 28.69
CA ILE A 174 -23.69 -15.95 27.74
C ILE A 174 -24.48 -15.14 26.70
N GLY A 175 -25.24 -14.14 27.11
CA GLY A 175 -25.99 -13.24 26.24
C GLY A 175 -25.09 -12.47 25.27
N CYS A 176 -23.96 -11.93 25.74
CA CYS A 176 -22.94 -11.27 24.92
C CYS A 176 -22.35 -12.23 23.86
N TYR A 177 -22.08 -13.47 24.23
CA TYR A 177 -21.56 -14.49 23.30
C TYR A 177 -22.52 -14.76 22.14
N PHE A 178 -23.81 -15.05 22.44
CA PHE A 178 -24.82 -15.28 21.41
C PHE A 178 -25.11 -14.04 20.57
N TYR A 179 -25.15 -12.87 21.21
CA TYR A 179 -25.27 -11.59 20.51
C TYR A 179 -24.10 -11.37 19.54
N GLY A 180 -22.87 -11.66 19.96
CA GLY A 180 -21.67 -11.52 19.12
C GLY A 180 -21.76 -12.36 17.85
N ILE A 181 -22.19 -13.62 17.97
CA ILE A 181 -22.37 -14.53 16.81
C ILE A 181 -23.43 -13.99 15.86
N GLU A 182 -24.62 -13.64 16.35
CA GLU A 182 -25.71 -13.16 15.52
C GLU A 182 -25.42 -11.77 14.93
N SER A 183 -24.78 -10.89 15.69
CA SER A 183 -24.33 -9.58 15.24
C SER A 183 -23.35 -9.71 14.07
N LYS A 184 -22.32 -10.59 14.18
CA LYS A 184 -21.36 -10.86 13.10
C LYS A 184 -22.03 -11.33 11.85
N LYS A 185 -22.99 -12.27 11.93
CA LYS A 185 -23.74 -12.79 10.78
C LYS A 185 -24.54 -11.70 10.07
N ARG A 186 -25.19 -10.80 10.82
CA ARG A 186 -25.95 -9.67 10.24
C ARG A 186 -25.02 -8.58 9.70
N GLN A 187 -23.88 -8.33 10.35
CA GLN A 187 -22.86 -7.38 9.88
C GLN A 187 -22.31 -7.77 8.49
N VAL A 188 -22.02 -9.07 8.26
CA VAL A 188 -21.59 -9.56 6.94
C VAL A 188 -22.65 -9.25 5.89
N LYS A 189 -23.91 -9.63 6.13
CA LYS A 189 -25.00 -9.35 5.18
C LYS A 189 -25.22 -7.86 4.91
N ARG A 190 -25.03 -7.01 5.92
CA ARG A 190 -25.05 -5.55 5.77
C ARG A 190 -23.91 -5.06 4.88
N GLN A 191 -22.71 -5.61 5.10
CA GLN A 191 -21.53 -5.25 4.32
C GLN A 191 -21.68 -5.65 2.85
N ASP A 192 -22.18 -6.86 2.58
CA ASP A 192 -22.45 -7.35 1.22
C ASP A 192 -23.46 -6.45 0.49
N ALA A 193 -24.54 -6.06 1.18
CA ALA A 193 -25.55 -5.17 0.60
C ALA A 193 -25.00 -3.75 0.36
N PHE A 194 -24.10 -3.26 1.23
CA PHE A 194 -23.45 -1.97 1.05
C PHE A 194 -22.43 -2.00 -0.10
N SER A 195 -21.64 -3.08 -0.23
CA SER A 195 -20.73 -3.26 -1.36
C SER A 195 -21.51 -3.28 -2.69
N TYR A 196 -22.59 -4.05 -2.76
CA TYR A 196 -23.45 -4.08 -3.96
C TYR A 196 -24.01 -2.69 -4.33
N LEU A 197 -24.44 -1.90 -3.32
CA LEU A 197 -24.88 -0.51 -3.54
C LEU A 197 -23.74 0.36 -4.08
N SER A 198 -22.55 0.24 -3.48
CA SER A 198 -21.37 1.00 -3.91
C SER A 198 -20.96 0.67 -5.34
N ASP A 199 -20.97 -0.63 -5.71
CA ASP A 199 -20.67 -1.09 -7.06
C ASP A 199 -21.65 -0.50 -8.07
N LYS A 200 -22.97 -0.45 -7.73
CA LYS A 200 -23.99 0.17 -8.59
C LYS A 200 -23.78 1.67 -8.78
N VAL A 201 -23.42 2.40 -7.72
CA VAL A 201 -23.08 3.82 -7.82
C VAL A 201 -21.85 4.03 -8.72
N GLN A 202 -20.82 3.22 -8.54
CA GLN A 202 -19.59 3.31 -9.34
C GLN A 202 -19.89 3.01 -10.82
N GLU A 203 -20.69 1.97 -11.10
CA GLU A 203 -21.13 1.60 -12.46
C GLU A 203 -21.89 2.75 -13.13
N SER A 204 -22.88 3.34 -12.42
CA SER A 204 -23.70 4.46 -12.93
C SER A 204 -22.85 5.70 -13.20
N ILE A 205 -21.91 6.05 -12.30
CA ILE A 205 -21.04 7.22 -12.50
C ILE A 205 -20.05 6.98 -13.65
N ALA A 206 -19.41 5.81 -13.70
CA ALA A 206 -18.48 5.48 -14.78
C ALA A 206 -19.19 5.41 -16.14
N GLY A 207 -20.41 4.86 -16.17
CA GLY A 207 -21.24 4.72 -17.35
C GLY A 207 -22.14 5.92 -17.66
N ILE A 208 -22.02 7.06 -16.97
CA ILE A 208 -22.99 8.17 -17.06
C ILE A 208 -23.22 8.68 -18.50
N ARG A 209 -22.16 8.68 -19.33
CA ARG A 209 -22.28 9.08 -20.75
C ARG A 209 -23.18 8.13 -21.53
N VAL A 210 -23.12 6.81 -21.22
CA VAL A 210 -23.96 5.80 -21.86
C VAL A 210 -25.39 5.95 -21.38
N VAL A 211 -25.61 6.08 -20.07
CA VAL A 211 -26.94 6.31 -19.47
C VAL A 211 -27.61 7.53 -20.14
N LYS A 212 -26.86 8.63 -20.29
CA LYS A 212 -27.34 9.87 -20.93
C LYS A 212 -27.60 9.68 -22.43
N ALA A 213 -26.69 9.00 -23.14
CA ALA A 213 -26.83 8.79 -24.59
C ALA A 213 -28.05 7.93 -24.96
N PHE A 214 -28.41 7.01 -24.08
CA PHE A 214 -29.56 6.08 -24.30
C PHE A 214 -30.82 6.49 -23.51
N ALA A 215 -30.81 7.64 -22.82
CA ALA A 215 -31.94 8.15 -22.01
C ALA A 215 -32.47 7.10 -21.02
N GLN A 216 -31.56 6.39 -20.33
CA GLN A 216 -31.88 5.30 -19.38
C GLN A 216 -31.83 5.75 -17.91
N GLU A 217 -31.95 7.05 -17.63
CA GLU A 217 -31.84 7.60 -16.26
C GLU A 217 -32.90 7.02 -15.31
N GLU A 218 -34.12 6.79 -15.80
CA GLU A 218 -35.21 6.27 -14.96
C GLU A 218 -34.99 4.82 -14.57
N GLU A 219 -34.47 3.98 -15.48
CA GLU A 219 -34.20 2.57 -15.18
C GLU A 219 -32.97 2.42 -14.30
N ASP A 220 -31.92 3.22 -14.54
CA ASP A 220 -30.72 3.27 -13.70
C ASP A 220 -31.09 3.69 -12.27
N PHE A 221 -31.95 4.72 -12.12
CA PHE A 221 -32.45 5.16 -10.82
C PHE A 221 -33.26 4.07 -10.10
N LYS A 222 -34.13 3.32 -10.81
CA LYS A 222 -34.89 2.19 -10.23
C LYS A 222 -33.95 1.09 -9.71
N GLN A 223 -32.86 0.80 -10.42
CA GLN A 223 -31.88 -0.18 -9.97
C GLN A 223 -31.14 0.31 -8.70
N PHE A 224 -30.75 1.59 -8.66
CA PHE A 224 -30.18 2.21 -7.49
C PHE A 224 -31.14 2.19 -6.29
N GLU A 225 -32.43 2.53 -6.49
CA GLU A 225 -33.45 2.51 -5.44
C GLU A 225 -33.61 1.11 -4.82
N ARG A 226 -33.64 0.04 -5.66
CA ARG A 226 -33.67 -1.36 -5.18
C ARG A 226 -32.42 -1.70 -4.34
N ALA A 227 -31.25 -1.28 -4.77
CA ALA A 227 -30.00 -1.49 -4.04
C ALA A 227 -30.01 -0.74 -2.69
N CYS A 228 -30.51 0.50 -2.67
CA CYS A 228 -30.69 1.30 -1.45
C CYS A 228 -31.65 0.62 -0.48
N GLU A 229 -32.80 0.12 -0.95
CA GLU A 229 -33.79 -0.54 -0.10
C GLU A 229 -33.26 -1.83 0.50
N ASN A 230 -32.53 -2.66 -0.28
CA ASN A 230 -31.86 -3.84 0.25
C ASN A 230 -30.81 -3.46 1.32
N SER A 231 -29.99 -2.45 1.08
CA SER A 231 -29.01 -1.96 2.05
C SER A 231 -29.68 -1.44 3.32
N ARG A 232 -30.81 -0.71 3.18
CA ARG A 232 -31.64 -0.23 4.31
C ARG A 232 -32.18 -1.40 5.13
N GLU A 233 -32.75 -2.42 4.48
CA GLU A 233 -33.31 -3.60 5.16
C GLU A 233 -32.24 -4.33 5.99
N LYS A 234 -31.05 -4.60 5.41
CA LYS A 234 -29.96 -5.29 6.12
C LYS A 234 -29.40 -4.44 7.25
N ASN A 235 -29.32 -3.11 7.07
CA ASN A 235 -28.91 -2.20 8.13
C ASN A 235 -29.93 -2.16 9.28
N LEU A 236 -31.22 -2.09 8.98
CA LEU A 236 -32.29 -2.15 9.99
C LEU A 236 -32.28 -3.49 10.77
N ALA A 237 -31.90 -4.60 10.13
CA ALA A 237 -31.77 -5.88 10.82
C ALA A 237 -30.65 -5.85 11.90
N VAL A 238 -29.54 -5.16 11.64
CA VAL A 238 -28.47 -4.94 12.63
C VAL A 238 -28.94 -4.01 13.73
N VAL A 239 -29.58 -2.88 13.37
CA VAL A 239 -30.09 -1.89 14.33
C VAL A 239 -31.13 -2.51 15.25
N LYS A 240 -32.09 -3.30 14.74
CA LYS A 240 -33.10 -4.01 15.54
C LYS A 240 -32.46 -4.96 16.54
N LEU A 241 -31.44 -5.73 16.13
CA LEU A 241 -30.72 -6.60 17.05
C LEU A 241 -30.08 -5.80 18.21
N ARG A 242 -29.41 -4.69 17.87
CA ARG A 242 -28.78 -3.81 18.84
C ARG A 242 -29.78 -3.13 19.78
N ALA A 243 -30.93 -2.70 19.22
CA ALA A 243 -31.99 -2.04 19.97
C ALA A 243 -32.68 -2.97 21.00
N VAL A 244 -32.70 -4.27 20.74
CA VAL A 244 -33.20 -5.26 21.72
C VAL A 244 -32.12 -5.63 22.73
N PHE A 245 -30.87 -5.79 22.27
CA PHE A 245 -29.78 -6.27 23.13
C PHE A 245 -29.43 -5.26 24.26
N GLY A 246 -29.37 -3.96 23.94
CA GLY A 246 -29.06 -2.93 24.95
C GLY A 246 -30.00 -2.98 26.15
N PRO A 247 -31.33 -2.78 25.96
CA PRO A 247 -32.29 -2.86 27.05
C PRO A 247 -32.33 -4.23 27.75
N THR A 248 -32.04 -5.32 27.05
CA THR A 248 -31.92 -6.65 27.67
C THR A 248 -30.75 -6.73 28.63
N LEU A 249 -29.61 -6.17 28.26
CA LEU A 249 -28.45 -6.04 29.17
C LEU A 249 -28.80 -5.20 30.39
N ASP A 250 -29.39 -4.03 30.17
CA ASP A 250 -29.78 -3.13 31.29
C ASP A 250 -30.77 -3.82 32.24
N ALA A 251 -31.69 -4.62 31.70
CA ALA A 251 -32.62 -5.40 32.51
C ALA A 251 -31.91 -6.47 33.36
N VAL A 252 -30.92 -7.19 32.81
CA VAL A 252 -30.14 -8.18 33.59
C VAL A 252 -29.27 -7.49 34.63
N ILE A 253 -28.67 -6.34 34.33
CA ILE A 253 -27.95 -5.52 35.28
C ILE A 253 -28.91 -5.08 36.41
N GLY A 254 -30.13 -4.61 36.05
CA GLY A 254 -31.17 -4.27 37.02
C GLY A 254 -31.56 -5.44 37.93
N ILE A 255 -31.71 -6.65 37.36
CA ILE A 255 -31.93 -7.87 38.14
C ILE A 255 -30.76 -8.13 39.10
N THR A 256 -29.51 -7.95 38.63
CA THR A 256 -28.33 -8.11 39.50
C THR A 256 -28.37 -7.14 40.66
N VAL A 257 -28.73 -5.88 40.42
CA VAL A 257 -28.90 -4.88 41.48
C VAL A 257 -30.02 -5.27 42.44
N ILE A 258 -31.18 -5.76 41.97
CA ILE A 258 -32.29 -6.22 42.82
C ILE A 258 -31.85 -7.40 43.69
N VAL A 259 -31.22 -8.42 43.12
CA VAL A 259 -30.68 -9.58 43.87
C VAL A 259 -29.68 -9.13 44.93
N THR A 260 -28.80 -8.21 44.58
CA THR A 260 -27.80 -7.65 45.50
C THR A 260 -28.46 -6.82 46.61
N LEU A 261 -29.49 -6.03 46.28
CA LEU A 261 -30.24 -5.26 47.27
C LEU A 261 -30.96 -6.17 48.30
N LEU A 262 -31.58 -7.24 47.81
CA LEU A 262 -32.30 -8.18 48.68
C LEU A 262 -31.32 -9.00 49.54
N ALA A 263 -30.30 -9.62 48.95
CA ALA A 263 -29.34 -10.43 49.67
C ALA A 263 -28.41 -9.58 50.58
N GLY A 264 -27.83 -8.53 49.98
CA GLY A 264 -26.89 -7.64 50.67
C GLY A 264 -27.59 -6.76 51.73
N GLY A 265 -28.81 -6.27 51.43
CA GLY A 265 -29.61 -5.54 52.40
C GLY A 265 -29.93 -6.37 53.65
N ARG A 266 -30.26 -7.66 53.47
CA ARG A 266 -30.43 -8.57 54.59
C ARG A 266 -29.13 -8.77 55.39
N MET A 267 -28.00 -8.93 54.70
CA MET A 267 -26.69 -9.07 55.35
C MET A 267 -26.27 -7.81 56.09
N VAL A 268 -26.69 -6.64 55.63
CA VAL A 268 -26.50 -5.36 56.35
C VAL A 268 -27.34 -5.31 57.59
N LEU A 269 -28.62 -5.72 57.54
CA LEU A 269 -29.51 -5.78 58.71
C LEU A 269 -29.01 -6.79 59.73
N ASP A 270 -28.44 -7.91 59.28
CA ASP A 270 -27.84 -8.95 60.13
C ASP A 270 -26.43 -8.54 60.66
N GLY A 271 -25.91 -7.36 60.29
CA GLY A 271 -24.62 -6.85 60.75
C GLY A 271 -23.39 -7.58 60.12
N GLN A 272 -23.59 -8.38 59.08
CA GLN A 272 -22.51 -9.12 58.43
C GLN A 272 -21.70 -8.25 57.45
N VAL A 273 -22.33 -7.24 56.87
CA VAL A 273 -21.73 -6.29 55.92
C VAL A 273 -22.10 -4.88 56.33
N SER A 274 -21.18 -3.91 56.24
CA SER A 274 -21.49 -2.51 56.51
C SER A 274 -22.27 -1.84 55.38
N ILE A 275 -22.94 -0.73 55.64
CA ILE A 275 -23.65 0.04 54.62
C ILE A 275 -22.65 0.56 53.57
N GLY A 276 -21.47 1.02 53.99
CA GLY A 276 -20.43 1.48 53.08
C GLY A 276 -19.86 0.39 52.21
N GLN A 277 -19.63 -0.81 52.77
CA GLN A 277 -19.22 -1.98 51.98
C GLN A 277 -20.27 -2.37 50.95
N PHE A 278 -21.55 -2.28 51.29
CA PHE A 278 -22.65 -2.57 50.39
C PHE A 278 -22.72 -1.58 49.22
N VAL A 279 -22.52 -0.28 49.45
CA VAL A 279 -22.46 0.74 48.39
C VAL A 279 -21.25 0.54 47.50
N ALA A 280 -20.09 0.24 48.08
CA ALA A 280 -18.88 -0.09 47.31
C ALA A 280 -19.10 -1.33 46.45
N PHE A 281 -19.82 -2.34 46.94
CA PHE A 281 -20.14 -3.57 46.20
C PHE A 281 -20.94 -3.28 44.91
N ASN A 282 -21.96 -2.42 44.98
CA ASN A 282 -22.72 -2.02 43.79
C ASN A 282 -21.84 -1.31 42.77
N SER A 283 -20.92 -0.46 43.20
CA SER A 283 -19.96 0.19 42.30
C SER A 283 -19.00 -0.82 41.65
N TYR A 284 -18.62 -1.90 42.35
CA TYR A 284 -17.83 -2.98 41.77
C TYR A 284 -18.60 -3.78 40.70
N ILE A 285 -19.93 -3.99 40.89
CA ILE A 285 -20.77 -4.62 39.85
C ILE A 285 -20.74 -3.78 38.58
N ASP A 286 -20.91 -2.48 38.65
CA ASP A 286 -20.86 -1.57 37.51
C ASP A 286 -19.51 -1.65 36.76
N MET A 287 -18.40 -1.81 37.50
CA MET A 287 -17.07 -1.96 36.92
C MET A 287 -16.88 -3.27 36.14
N LEU A 288 -17.69 -4.32 36.39
CA LEU A 288 -17.61 -5.59 35.65
C LEU A 288 -18.35 -5.57 34.31
N VAL A 289 -19.27 -4.62 34.09
CA VAL A 289 -20.10 -4.57 32.87
C VAL A 289 -19.24 -4.32 31.64
N TRP A 290 -18.36 -3.33 31.67
CA TRP A 290 -17.53 -2.95 30.55
C TRP A 290 -16.60 -4.08 30.08
N PRO A 291 -15.82 -4.76 30.93
CA PRO A 291 -14.97 -5.88 30.54
C PRO A 291 -15.72 -7.01 29.84
N MET A 292 -16.96 -7.28 30.22
CA MET A 292 -17.79 -8.34 29.61
C MET A 292 -18.19 -7.98 28.17
N ILE A 293 -18.53 -6.73 27.90
CA ILE A 293 -18.83 -6.24 26.55
C ILE A 293 -17.56 -6.23 25.69
N ALA A 294 -16.47 -5.73 26.25
CA ALA A 294 -15.18 -5.57 25.57
C ALA A 294 -14.56 -6.91 25.13
N ALA A 295 -14.80 -8.00 25.88
CA ALA A 295 -14.29 -9.33 25.52
C ALA A 295 -14.79 -9.80 24.14
N GLY A 296 -16.04 -9.49 23.77
CA GLY A 296 -16.61 -9.82 22.46
C GLY A 296 -15.94 -9.04 21.31
N ASP A 297 -15.73 -7.74 21.50
CA ASP A 297 -15.11 -6.87 20.51
C ASP A 297 -13.63 -7.20 20.30
N CYS A 298 -12.96 -7.65 21.35
CA CYS A 298 -11.56 -8.02 21.33
C CYS A 298 -11.27 -9.22 20.40
N ILE A 299 -12.06 -10.28 20.48
CA ILE A 299 -11.94 -11.45 19.61
C ILE A 299 -12.05 -11.04 18.15
N ASN A 300 -12.95 -10.11 17.84
CA ASN A 300 -13.17 -9.62 16.48
C ASN A 300 -11.96 -8.82 15.99
N THR A 301 -11.42 -7.92 16.82
CA THR A 301 -10.25 -7.11 16.50
C THR A 301 -9.00 -7.96 16.27
N PHE A 302 -8.76 -8.99 17.11
CA PHE A 302 -7.67 -9.94 16.90
C PHE A 302 -7.84 -10.76 15.62
N SER A 303 -9.05 -11.22 15.33
CA SER A 303 -9.33 -11.99 14.12
C SER A 303 -9.06 -11.15 12.86
N GLN A 304 -9.48 -9.88 12.86
CA GLN A 304 -9.19 -8.95 11.76
C GLN A 304 -7.69 -8.68 11.61
N ALA A 305 -6.99 -8.45 12.72
CA ALA A 305 -5.55 -8.23 12.71
C ALA A 305 -4.78 -9.47 12.21
N ALA A 306 -5.19 -10.67 12.63
CA ALA A 306 -4.58 -11.91 12.17
C ALA A 306 -4.80 -12.16 10.68
N ALA A 307 -6.02 -11.88 10.17
CA ALA A 307 -6.33 -11.98 8.75
C ALA A 307 -5.55 -10.95 7.91
N ALA A 308 -5.46 -9.71 8.39
CA ALA A 308 -4.68 -8.65 7.75
C ALA A 308 -3.17 -8.98 7.72
N TRP A 309 -2.62 -9.49 8.83
CA TRP A 309 -1.26 -9.97 8.86
C TRP A 309 -1.01 -11.11 7.87
N GLY A 310 -1.98 -12.05 7.74
CA GLY A 310 -1.90 -13.12 6.75
C GLY A 310 -1.75 -12.59 5.31
N ARG A 311 -2.49 -11.54 4.95
CA ARG A 311 -2.39 -10.90 3.63
C ARG A 311 -1.08 -10.10 3.46
N ILE A 312 -0.68 -9.32 4.46
CA ILE A 312 0.62 -8.60 4.43
C ILE A 312 1.78 -9.59 4.27
N ARG A 313 1.71 -10.73 4.95
CA ARG A 313 2.74 -11.77 4.88
C ARG A 313 2.92 -12.30 3.46
N THR A 314 1.87 -12.41 2.65
CA THR A 314 1.99 -12.88 1.26
C THR A 314 2.87 -11.96 0.41
N ILE A 315 2.88 -10.64 0.70
CA ILE A 315 3.78 -9.69 0.02
C ILE A 315 5.24 -10.05 0.32
N PHE A 316 5.59 -10.28 1.59
CA PHE A 316 6.96 -10.62 1.98
C PHE A 316 7.39 -12.03 1.53
N GLU A 317 6.44 -12.92 1.24
CA GLU A 317 6.71 -14.28 0.73
C GLU A 317 6.97 -14.28 -0.78
N GLU A 318 6.50 -13.25 -1.48
CA GLU A 318 6.79 -13.08 -2.90
C GLU A 318 8.27 -12.77 -3.08
N LYS A 319 8.89 -13.45 -4.07
CA LYS A 319 10.31 -13.29 -4.35
C LYS A 319 10.48 -12.47 -5.61
N PRO A 320 11.50 -11.62 -5.68
CA PRO A 320 11.87 -10.99 -6.93
C PRO A 320 12.16 -12.06 -7.99
N ASP A 321 11.53 -11.96 -9.16
CA ASP A 321 11.83 -12.85 -10.30
C ASP A 321 13.21 -12.51 -10.89
N ILE A 322 13.59 -11.23 -10.81
CA ILE A 322 14.87 -10.72 -11.31
C ILE A 322 15.71 -10.35 -10.10
N VAL A 323 16.87 -10.96 -10.02
CA VAL A 323 17.82 -10.75 -8.92
C VAL A 323 19.06 -10.11 -9.49
N ASP A 324 19.51 -9.04 -8.84
CA ASP A 324 20.76 -8.39 -9.22
C ASP A 324 21.96 -9.30 -8.93
N MET A 325 23.02 -9.14 -9.72
CA MET A 325 24.26 -9.83 -9.43
C MET A 325 24.82 -9.32 -8.09
N VAL A 326 24.95 -10.21 -7.12
CA VAL A 326 25.73 -9.94 -5.93
C VAL A 326 27.20 -9.87 -6.35
N PRO A 327 27.95 -8.81 -6.01
CA PRO A 327 29.40 -8.79 -6.25
C PRO A 327 30.02 -10.06 -5.67
N PRO A 328 30.94 -10.75 -6.37
CA PRO A 328 31.53 -11.98 -5.87
C PRO A 328 32.17 -11.71 -4.49
N GLU A 329 31.86 -12.55 -3.51
CA GLU A 329 32.30 -12.45 -2.10
C GLU A 329 33.82 -12.19 -1.97
N ASN A 330 34.62 -12.57 -2.95
CA ASN A 330 36.07 -12.39 -3.02
C ASN A 330 36.53 -10.92 -3.12
N VAL A 331 35.65 -9.96 -3.42
CA VAL A 331 35.96 -8.53 -3.47
C VAL A 331 35.78 -7.87 -2.09
N ILE A 332 34.99 -8.49 -1.21
CA ILE A 332 34.66 -7.97 0.13
C ILE A 332 35.72 -8.42 1.19
N GLU A 333 36.40 -9.55 0.98
CA GLU A 333 37.35 -10.10 1.97
C GLU A 333 38.71 -9.38 2.05
N ASN A 334 39.10 -8.59 1.03
CA ASN A 334 40.45 -8.00 1.01
C ASN A 334 40.60 -6.65 1.72
N ASP A 335 39.51 -6.02 2.18
CA ASP A 335 39.59 -4.66 2.76
C ASP A 335 39.21 -4.57 4.25
N GLY A 336 39.34 -5.62 5.04
CA GLY A 336 39.42 -5.55 6.52
C GLY A 336 38.41 -4.65 7.28
N MET A 337 37.30 -4.22 6.65
CA MET A 337 36.30 -3.31 7.21
C MET A 337 34.91 -3.97 7.30
N ALA A 338 34.77 -4.91 8.20
CA ALA A 338 33.47 -5.37 8.65
C ALA A 338 32.73 -4.20 9.34
N GLY A 339 31.76 -3.58 8.65
CA GLY A 339 30.88 -2.59 9.28
C GLY A 339 30.65 -1.27 8.55
N ARG A 340 31.06 -1.10 7.30
CA ARG A 340 30.67 0.05 6.46
C ARG A 340 29.69 -0.37 5.39
N ASN A 341 28.70 0.51 5.11
CA ASN A 341 27.66 0.35 4.11
C ASN A 341 28.17 -0.39 2.87
N THR A 342 27.62 -1.57 2.60
CA THR A 342 27.88 -2.37 1.39
C THR A 342 27.51 -1.62 0.12
N ASP A 343 26.61 -0.66 0.20
CA ASP A 343 26.12 0.15 -0.91
C ASP A 343 27.23 1.02 -1.53
N ASN A 344 28.05 1.71 -0.72
CA ASN A 344 29.14 2.59 -1.22
C ASN A 344 30.31 1.80 -1.87
N LEU A 345 30.48 0.51 -1.55
CA LEU A 345 31.49 -0.34 -2.18
C LEU A 345 31.02 -0.88 -3.53
N ALA A 346 29.72 -1.16 -3.65
CA ALA A 346 29.09 -1.59 -4.88
C ALA A 346 29.08 -0.45 -5.93
N GLU A 347 28.76 0.79 -5.53
CA GLU A 347 28.79 1.98 -6.40
C GLU A 347 30.17 2.17 -7.06
N GLY A 348 31.25 2.13 -6.33
CA GLY A 348 32.60 2.31 -6.89
C GLY A 348 33.06 1.19 -7.84
N ILE A 349 32.40 0.02 -7.84
CA ILE A 349 32.64 -1.08 -8.79
C ILE A 349 31.78 -0.88 -10.04
N TYR A 350 30.53 -0.44 -9.87
CA TYR A 350 29.58 -0.24 -10.98
C TYR A 350 30.01 0.92 -11.89
N ASP A 351 30.66 1.96 -11.37
CA ASP A 351 31.20 3.08 -12.14
C ASP A 351 32.26 2.68 -13.18
N LYS A 352 32.92 1.53 -12.97
CA LYS A 352 33.92 1.01 -13.89
C LYS A 352 33.34 0.18 -15.03
N ILE A 353 32.09 -0.23 -14.93
CA ILE A 353 31.40 -1.00 -15.97
C ILE A 353 30.61 -0.02 -16.80
N GLN A 354 30.90 0.08 -18.09
CA GLN A 354 30.19 0.93 -19.06
C GLN A 354 29.67 0.07 -20.20
N ILE A 355 28.46 0.37 -20.64
CA ILE A 355 27.85 -0.20 -21.84
C ILE A 355 28.12 0.77 -22.98
N HIS A 356 28.62 0.24 -24.11
CA HIS A 356 28.92 1.04 -25.29
C HIS A 356 27.82 1.03 -26.34
N GLY A 357 26.97 -0.01 -26.32
CA GLY A 357 25.73 -0.06 -27.11
C GLY A 357 25.75 -1.01 -28.31
N ASP A 358 26.67 -1.98 -28.39
CA ASP A 358 26.55 -3.11 -29.31
C ASP A 358 25.53 -4.11 -28.77
N ILE A 359 24.48 -4.42 -29.53
CA ILE A 359 23.36 -5.27 -29.11
C ILE A 359 23.25 -6.45 -30.08
N GLN A 360 23.43 -7.68 -29.57
CA GLN A 360 23.27 -8.88 -30.35
C GLN A 360 22.16 -9.78 -29.77
N LEU A 361 21.16 -10.05 -30.56
CA LEU A 361 20.10 -11.02 -30.29
C LEU A 361 20.42 -12.31 -31.05
N SER A 362 20.53 -13.43 -30.32
CA SER A 362 20.90 -14.73 -30.90
C SER A 362 19.81 -15.74 -30.63
N HIS A 363 19.03 -16.11 -31.65
CA HIS A 363 17.93 -17.07 -31.56
C HIS A 363 16.96 -16.78 -30.41
N LEU A 364 16.69 -15.48 -30.14
CA LEU A 364 15.87 -15.03 -29.02
C LEU A 364 14.47 -15.59 -29.11
N SER A 365 14.11 -16.38 -28.11
CA SER A 365 12.77 -16.92 -27.93
C SER A 365 12.30 -16.60 -26.52
N PHE A 366 11.07 -16.13 -26.39
CA PHE A 366 10.53 -15.70 -25.10
C PHE A 366 9.05 -16.04 -24.96
N THR A 367 8.71 -16.55 -23.76
CA THR A 367 7.34 -16.78 -23.32
C THR A 367 7.17 -16.13 -21.96
N TYR A 368 6.13 -15.31 -21.77
CA TYR A 368 5.85 -14.74 -20.44
C TYR A 368 5.63 -15.86 -19.42
N PRO A 369 6.07 -15.70 -18.16
CA PRO A 369 5.95 -16.73 -17.11
C PRO A 369 4.53 -17.27 -16.94
N ASP A 370 3.51 -16.42 -17.14
CA ASP A 370 2.09 -16.78 -17.02
C ASP A 370 1.45 -17.12 -18.39
N GLY A 371 2.23 -17.08 -19.45
CA GLY A 371 1.81 -17.37 -20.83
C GLY A 371 2.02 -18.84 -21.21
N THR A 372 1.23 -19.29 -22.19
CA THR A 372 1.35 -20.66 -22.75
C THR A 372 1.91 -20.69 -24.16
N LYS A 373 2.06 -19.51 -24.79
CA LYS A 373 2.55 -19.39 -26.17
C LYS A 373 3.77 -18.48 -26.21
N PRO A 374 4.77 -18.80 -27.03
CA PRO A 374 5.91 -17.91 -27.25
C PRO A 374 5.45 -16.60 -27.89
N VAL A 375 5.95 -15.49 -27.36
CA VAL A 375 5.72 -14.14 -27.88
C VAL A 375 6.81 -13.72 -28.85
N LEU A 376 8.04 -14.22 -28.64
CA LEU A 376 9.14 -14.12 -29.56
C LEU A 376 9.67 -15.54 -29.88
N SER A 377 10.03 -15.81 -31.12
CA SER A 377 10.49 -17.13 -31.59
C SER A 377 11.61 -16.95 -32.58
N ASP A 378 12.82 -17.36 -32.21
CA ASP A 378 13.99 -17.43 -33.08
C ASP A 378 14.36 -16.08 -33.74
N VAL A 379 14.35 -15.00 -32.94
CA VAL A 379 14.70 -13.65 -33.42
C VAL A 379 16.21 -13.45 -33.29
N SER A 380 16.87 -13.16 -34.43
CA SER A 380 18.31 -12.89 -34.49
C SER A 380 18.56 -11.54 -35.18
N ILE A 381 19.11 -10.58 -34.43
CA ILE A 381 19.38 -9.21 -34.90
C ILE A 381 20.71 -8.76 -34.29
N HIS A 382 21.52 -8.03 -35.06
CA HIS A 382 22.73 -7.38 -34.57
C HIS A 382 22.65 -5.88 -34.87
N VAL A 383 22.74 -5.06 -33.81
CA VAL A 383 22.76 -3.60 -33.86
C VAL A 383 24.12 -3.16 -33.36
N LYS A 384 24.93 -2.57 -34.22
CA LYS A 384 26.25 -2.08 -33.82
C LYS A 384 26.13 -0.79 -33.00
N GLN A 385 27.14 -0.53 -32.21
CA GLN A 385 27.25 0.75 -31.49
C GLN A 385 27.06 1.93 -32.47
N GLY A 386 26.20 2.86 -32.11
CA GLY A 386 25.94 4.07 -32.88
C GLY A 386 24.91 3.92 -34.02
N GLU A 387 24.40 2.71 -34.26
CA GLU A 387 23.34 2.49 -35.25
C GLU A 387 21.95 2.77 -34.70
N MET A 388 21.04 3.19 -35.56
CA MET A 388 19.62 3.31 -35.30
C MET A 388 18.88 2.10 -35.88
N LEU A 389 18.25 1.28 -35.03
CA LEU A 389 17.37 0.19 -35.41
C LEU A 389 15.91 0.61 -35.38
N GLY A 390 15.22 0.53 -36.49
CA GLY A 390 13.76 0.63 -36.58
C GLY A 390 13.09 -0.74 -36.34
N ILE A 391 12.03 -0.80 -35.58
CA ILE A 391 11.24 -2.02 -35.39
C ILE A 391 9.79 -1.77 -35.84
N LEU A 392 9.37 -2.52 -36.88
CA LEU A 392 8.02 -2.47 -37.42
C LEU A 392 7.28 -3.78 -37.13
N GLY A 393 5.98 -3.71 -37.01
CA GLY A 393 5.13 -4.91 -36.91
C GLY A 393 3.74 -4.59 -36.43
N ARG A 394 2.81 -5.52 -36.58
CA ARG A 394 1.43 -5.38 -36.13
C ARG A 394 1.36 -5.34 -34.58
N THR A 395 0.24 -4.84 -34.04
CA THR A 395 -0.02 -4.95 -32.61
C THR A 395 0.00 -6.42 -32.18
N GLY A 396 0.70 -6.72 -31.08
CA GLY A 396 0.86 -8.09 -30.58
C GLY A 396 1.99 -8.89 -31.24
N SER A 397 2.84 -8.29 -32.13
CA SER A 397 3.96 -8.99 -32.76
C SER A 397 5.21 -9.18 -31.87
N GLY A 398 5.20 -8.69 -30.61
CA GLY A 398 6.30 -8.86 -29.66
C GLY A 398 7.28 -7.68 -29.55
N LYS A 399 7.00 -6.52 -30.18
CA LYS A 399 7.90 -5.35 -30.17
C LYS A 399 8.20 -4.82 -28.75
N SER A 400 7.16 -4.54 -27.96
CA SER A 400 7.34 -4.07 -26.58
C SER A 400 7.95 -5.15 -25.67
N SER A 401 7.68 -6.44 -25.96
CA SER A 401 8.32 -7.54 -25.22
C SER A 401 9.83 -7.59 -25.47
N LEU A 402 10.27 -7.22 -26.67
CA LEU A 402 11.69 -7.07 -26.96
C LEU A 402 12.32 -5.92 -26.16
N ALA A 403 11.62 -4.77 -26.05
CA ALA A 403 12.06 -3.66 -25.21
C ALA A 403 12.14 -4.07 -23.73
N ASP A 404 11.13 -4.77 -23.22
CA ASP A 404 11.09 -5.27 -21.84
C ASP A 404 12.28 -6.21 -21.53
N LEU A 405 12.68 -7.04 -22.48
CA LEU A 405 13.83 -7.94 -22.33
C LEU A 405 15.17 -7.18 -22.35
N LEU A 406 15.31 -6.16 -23.19
CA LEU A 406 16.49 -5.29 -23.23
C LEU A 406 16.63 -4.44 -21.96
N LEU A 407 15.51 -4.08 -21.31
CA LEU A 407 15.49 -3.41 -20.01
C LEU A 407 15.62 -4.39 -18.83
N ARG A 408 15.67 -5.69 -19.13
CA ARG A 408 15.66 -6.75 -18.12
C ARG A 408 14.50 -6.64 -17.15
N VAL A 409 13.33 -6.21 -17.64
CA VAL A 409 12.04 -6.28 -16.92
C VAL A 409 11.58 -7.74 -16.79
N TYR A 410 11.97 -8.56 -17.76
CA TYR A 410 11.87 -10.02 -17.76
C TYR A 410 13.21 -10.61 -18.18
N ASP A 411 13.56 -11.78 -17.65
CA ASP A 411 14.74 -12.54 -18.06
C ASP A 411 14.38 -13.53 -19.18
N CYS A 412 15.32 -13.71 -20.13
CA CYS A 412 15.33 -14.79 -21.10
C CYS A 412 16.46 -15.80 -20.79
N GLU A 413 16.60 -16.84 -21.59
CA GLU A 413 17.73 -17.78 -21.43
C GLU A 413 19.07 -17.06 -21.61
N ASN A 414 20.02 -17.42 -20.76
CA ASN A 414 21.32 -16.76 -20.73
C ASN A 414 22.05 -16.88 -22.09
N GLY A 415 22.58 -15.76 -22.58
CA GLY A 415 23.30 -15.69 -23.85
C GLY A 415 22.44 -15.43 -25.09
N MET A 416 21.10 -15.36 -24.96
CA MET A 416 20.24 -14.94 -26.08
C MET A 416 20.34 -13.44 -26.37
N ILE A 417 20.64 -12.63 -25.36
CA ILE A 417 20.88 -11.18 -25.49
C ILE A 417 22.28 -10.88 -24.98
N LEU A 418 23.10 -10.34 -25.86
CA LEU A 418 24.45 -9.88 -25.55
C LEU A 418 24.49 -8.35 -25.70
N LEU A 419 25.08 -7.68 -24.71
CA LEU A 419 25.47 -6.28 -24.79
C LEU A 419 27.00 -6.21 -24.77
N ASP A 420 27.59 -5.56 -25.77
CA ASP A 420 29.04 -5.49 -25.93
C ASP A 420 29.73 -6.87 -25.87
N GLY A 421 29.07 -7.90 -26.41
CA GLY A 421 29.55 -9.29 -26.44
C GLY A 421 29.42 -10.05 -25.13
N ARG A 422 28.80 -9.47 -24.09
CA ARG A 422 28.59 -10.06 -22.76
C ARG A 422 27.08 -10.29 -22.53
N PRO A 423 26.65 -11.42 -21.94
CA PRO A 423 25.25 -11.66 -21.62
C PRO A 423 24.64 -10.54 -20.77
N ILE A 424 23.42 -10.12 -21.10
CA ILE A 424 22.71 -9.05 -20.38
C ILE A 424 22.51 -9.40 -18.89
N THR A 425 22.36 -10.69 -18.58
CA THR A 425 22.22 -11.19 -17.21
C THR A 425 23.48 -11.00 -16.34
N ASP A 426 24.64 -10.79 -16.99
CA ASP A 426 25.92 -10.60 -16.33
C ASP A 426 26.19 -9.12 -15.94
N TYR A 427 25.32 -8.22 -16.34
CA TYR A 427 25.38 -6.82 -15.92
C TYR A 427 24.55 -6.58 -14.67
N PRO A 428 25.07 -5.77 -13.70
CA PRO A 428 24.24 -5.26 -12.61
C PRO A 428 23.06 -4.45 -13.15
N LEU A 429 21.88 -4.57 -12.53
CA LEU A 429 20.69 -3.81 -12.93
C LEU A 429 20.94 -2.29 -12.88
N ALA A 430 21.68 -1.82 -11.88
CA ALA A 430 22.04 -0.40 -11.77
C ALA A 430 22.79 0.10 -13.00
N VAL A 431 23.72 -0.70 -13.57
CA VAL A 431 24.46 -0.36 -14.79
C VAL A 431 23.54 -0.38 -16.00
N LEU A 432 22.70 -1.42 -16.14
CA LEU A 432 21.72 -1.49 -17.23
C LEU A 432 20.79 -0.29 -17.22
N HIS A 433 20.22 0.02 -16.06
CA HIS A 433 19.29 1.13 -15.91
C HIS A 433 19.98 2.50 -15.98
N ARG A 434 21.29 2.62 -15.72
CA ARG A 434 22.07 3.84 -15.97
C ARG A 434 22.30 4.04 -17.47
N ASP A 435 22.72 3.00 -18.20
CA ASP A 435 23.22 3.10 -19.57
C ASP A 435 22.15 2.83 -20.65
N ILE A 436 20.92 2.47 -20.26
CA ILE A 436 19.76 2.32 -21.14
C ILE A 436 18.67 3.31 -20.71
N SER A 437 18.21 4.15 -21.64
CA SER A 437 17.03 5.00 -21.47
C SER A 437 15.84 4.43 -22.23
N TYR A 438 14.64 4.60 -21.67
CA TYR A 438 13.42 4.06 -22.25
C TYR A 438 12.28 5.07 -22.21
N VAL A 439 11.59 5.23 -23.32
CA VAL A 439 10.34 5.98 -23.42
C VAL A 439 9.23 4.99 -23.74
N PRO A 440 8.35 4.69 -22.77
CA PRO A 440 7.27 3.72 -22.96
C PRO A 440 6.15 4.27 -23.84
N GLN A 441 5.35 3.37 -24.42
CA GLN A 441 4.15 3.71 -25.17
C GLN A 441 3.14 4.51 -24.34
N GLU A 442 2.90 4.11 -23.08
CA GLU A 442 2.09 4.86 -22.13
C GLU A 442 2.98 5.78 -21.28
N ASN A 443 2.94 7.07 -21.56
CA ASN A 443 3.78 8.05 -20.91
C ASN A 443 3.23 8.46 -19.56
N PHE A 444 3.96 8.13 -18.47
CA PHE A 444 3.61 8.47 -17.11
C PHE A 444 4.41 9.68 -16.61
N LEU A 445 3.70 10.65 -16.03
CA LEU A 445 4.30 11.79 -15.33
C LEU A 445 3.86 11.78 -13.86
N PHE A 446 4.81 11.99 -12.99
CA PHE A 446 4.57 12.06 -11.55
C PHE A 446 3.86 13.37 -11.17
N SER A 447 3.18 13.37 -10.03
CA SER A 447 2.56 14.57 -9.48
C SER A 447 3.63 15.47 -8.86
N ASP A 448 4.36 16.17 -9.75
CA ASP A 448 5.48 17.05 -9.43
C ASP A 448 5.57 18.16 -10.52
N THR A 449 6.55 19.05 -10.45
CA THR A 449 6.80 20.06 -11.48
C THR A 449 7.25 19.44 -12.81
N LEU A 450 7.13 20.17 -13.90
CA LEU A 450 7.63 19.72 -15.22
C LEU A 450 9.15 19.54 -15.20
N GLU A 451 9.88 20.44 -14.54
CA GLU A 451 11.33 20.33 -14.40
C GLU A 451 11.76 19.05 -13.66
N GLU A 452 11.14 18.73 -12.54
CA GLU A 452 11.42 17.50 -11.77
C GLU A 452 10.97 16.24 -12.54
N ASN A 453 9.88 16.32 -13.30
CA ASN A 453 9.46 15.23 -14.16
C ASN A 453 10.46 14.94 -15.28
N ILE A 454 11.07 15.96 -15.88
CA ILE A 454 12.13 15.79 -16.90
C ILE A 454 13.42 15.29 -16.22
N ALA A 455 13.78 15.85 -15.06
CA ALA A 455 14.98 15.46 -14.31
C ALA A 455 14.90 14.08 -13.63
N PHE A 456 13.73 13.44 -13.65
CA PHE A 456 13.48 12.17 -12.92
C PHE A 456 14.47 11.03 -13.24
N GLY A 457 15.11 11.06 -14.41
CA GLY A 457 16.13 10.07 -14.81
C GLY A 457 17.52 10.31 -14.21
N LEU A 458 17.74 11.39 -13.50
CA LEU A 458 18.99 11.75 -12.83
C LEU A 458 18.94 11.38 -11.34
N GLU A 459 20.10 11.16 -10.73
CA GLU A 459 20.23 10.88 -9.29
C GLU A 459 19.92 12.11 -8.44
N ASP A 460 20.39 13.30 -8.89
CA ASP A 460 20.19 14.58 -8.21
C ASP A 460 18.85 15.21 -8.56
N ARG A 461 18.18 15.79 -7.57
CA ARG A 461 17.03 16.66 -7.77
C ARG A 461 17.44 18.08 -8.09
N ILE A 462 16.63 18.81 -8.85
CA ILE A 462 16.87 20.24 -9.19
C ILE A 462 16.94 21.10 -7.92
N ALA A 463 16.13 20.77 -6.90
CA ALA A 463 16.15 21.44 -5.61
C ALA A 463 17.55 21.39 -4.92
N ASP A 464 18.27 20.29 -5.11
CA ASP A 464 19.59 20.05 -4.52
C ASP A 464 20.72 20.53 -5.44
N ASN A 465 20.50 20.54 -6.77
CA ASN A 465 21.48 20.94 -7.79
C ASN A 465 20.84 21.80 -8.90
N PRO A 466 20.71 23.11 -8.71
CA PRO A 466 20.09 24.01 -9.68
C PRO A 466 20.79 24.09 -11.05
N ALA A 467 22.05 23.64 -11.15
CA ALA A 467 22.78 23.62 -12.42
C ALA A 467 22.16 22.66 -13.44
N ILE A 468 21.38 21.66 -13.00
CA ILE A 468 20.67 20.69 -13.83
C ILE A 468 19.59 21.40 -14.67
N LEU A 469 19.04 22.51 -14.22
CA LEU A 469 17.94 23.21 -14.90
C LEU A 469 18.29 23.61 -16.35
N ASP A 470 19.53 23.99 -16.63
CA ASP A 470 19.93 24.36 -17.98
C ASP A 470 19.98 23.13 -18.91
N ALA A 471 20.41 21.98 -18.38
CA ALA A 471 20.37 20.70 -19.10
C ALA A 471 18.92 20.24 -19.34
N VAL A 472 18.04 20.40 -18.35
CA VAL A 472 16.59 20.15 -18.49
C VAL A 472 15.98 20.99 -19.61
N LYS A 473 16.32 22.28 -19.67
CA LYS A 473 15.85 23.18 -20.74
C LYS A 473 16.38 22.76 -22.11
N GLN A 474 17.63 22.30 -22.18
CA GLN A 474 18.19 21.81 -23.44
C GLN A 474 17.48 20.53 -23.89
N ALA A 475 17.32 19.54 -23.03
CA ALA A 475 16.60 18.31 -23.34
C ALA A 475 15.12 18.58 -23.73
N ALA A 476 14.50 19.59 -23.13
CA ALA A 476 13.15 20.03 -23.51
C ALA A 476 13.11 20.66 -24.91
N LYS A 477 14.18 21.36 -25.34
CA LYS A 477 14.30 21.89 -26.70
C LYS A 477 14.49 20.76 -27.70
N ASP A 478 15.37 19.80 -27.39
CA ASP A 478 15.64 18.65 -28.26
C ASP A 478 14.40 17.78 -28.46
N ALA A 479 13.54 17.69 -27.43
CA ALA A 479 12.24 17.02 -27.50
C ALA A 479 11.09 17.92 -28.02
N CYS A 480 11.36 19.13 -28.49
CA CYS A 480 10.38 20.09 -29.03
C CYS A 480 9.22 20.41 -28.05
N ILE A 481 9.46 20.43 -26.72
CA ILE A 481 8.45 20.75 -25.72
C ILE A 481 8.69 22.11 -25.03
N HIS A 482 9.88 22.70 -25.17
CA HIS A 482 10.31 23.94 -24.50
C HIS A 482 9.30 25.09 -24.68
N ASP A 483 8.90 25.37 -25.91
CA ASP A 483 8.00 26.50 -26.20
C ASP A 483 6.61 26.30 -25.59
N ASN A 484 6.14 25.05 -25.53
CA ASN A 484 4.89 24.74 -24.83
C ASN A 484 5.01 24.95 -23.33
N ILE A 485 6.18 24.58 -22.73
CA ILE A 485 6.42 24.80 -21.30
C ILE A 485 6.46 26.30 -20.97
N MET A 486 7.14 27.09 -21.80
CA MET A 486 7.20 28.54 -21.64
C MET A 486 5.84 29.24 -21.79
N GLY A 487 4.87 28.59 -22.43
CA GLY A 487 3.49 29.06 -22.54
C GLY A 487 2.63 28.81 -21.29
N PHE A 488 3.09 28.05 -20.31
CA PHE A 488 2.37 27.87 -19.06
C PHE A 488 2.63 29.00 -18.07
N PRO A 489 1.65 29.34 -17.18
CA PRO A 489 1.81 30.44 -16.21
C PRO A 489 3.04 30.31 -15.30
N ASP A 490 3.38 29.09 -14.89
CA ASP A 490 4.51 28.78 -14.00
C ASP A 490 5.69 28.14 -14.74
N GLU A 491 5.67 28.17 -16.09
CA GLU A 491 6.73 27.62 -16.95
C GLU A 491 7.17 26.20 -16.51
N TYR A 492 8.46 25.98 -16.26
CA TYR A 492 9.01 24.70 -15.81
C TYR A 492 8.53 24.27 -14.41
N LYS A 493 8.08 25.22 -13.58
CA LYS A 493 7.52 24.96 -12.24
C LYS A 493 6.04 24.56 -12.28
N THR A 494 5.45 24.48 -13.46
CA THR A 494 4.08 24.02 -13.61
C THR A 494 3.91 22.63 -13.03
N MET A 495 3.01 22.50 -12.03
CA MET A 495 2.66 21.21 -11.43
C MET A 495 1.86 20.37 -12.40
N VAL A 496 2.29 19.14 -12.60
CA VAL A 496 1.57 18.14 -13.39
C VAL A 496 0.69 17.34 -12.44
N GLY A 497 -0.62 17.29 -12.72
CA GLY A 497 -1.55 16.49 -11.94
C GLY A 497 -1.32 15.00 -12.07
N GLU A 498 -1.99 14.20 -11.22
CA GLU A 498 -1.95 12.74 -11.26
C GLU A 498 -2.20 12.26 -12.70
N ARG A 499 -1.27 11.47 -13.25
CA ARG A 499 -1.22 11.02 -14.65
C ARG A 499 -1.08 12.15 -15.68
N GLY A 500 -0.57 13.32 -15.28
CA GLY A 500 -0.38 14.46 -16.18
C GLY A 500 -1.67 14.97 -16.82
N VAL A 501 -2.75 15.05 -16.07
CA VAL A 501 -4.10 15.43 -16.56
C VAL A 501 -4.12 16.81 -17.23
N THR A 502 -3.21 17.70 -16.84
CA THR A 502 -3.11 19.07 -17.37
C THR A 502 -2.42 19.17 -18.74
N LEU A 503 -1.72 18.10 -19.18
CA LEU A 503 -1.00 18.05 -20.46
C LEU A 503 -1.76 17.24 -21.52
N SER A 504 -1.62 17.65 -22.79
CA SER A 504 -2.07 16.85 -23.93
C SER A 504 -1.23 15.57 -24.08
N GLY A 505 -1.74 14.58 -24.83
CA GLY A 505 -1.01 13.34 -25.11
C GLY A 505 0.38 13.57 -25.71
N GLY A 506 0.46 14.44 -26.72
CA GLY A 506 1.75 14.80 -27.36
C GLY A 506 2.69 15.57 -26.43
N GLN A 507 2.16 16.43 -25.53
CA GLN A 507 2.99 17.10 -24.52
C GLN A 507 3.58 16.12 -23.52
N LYS A 508 2.80 15.11 -23.06
CA LYS A 508 3.28 14.04 -22.19
C LYS A 508 4.38 13.22 -22.84
N GLN A 509 4.18 12.83 -24.11
CA GLN A 509 5.18 12.08 -24.89
C GLN A 509 6.48 12.87 -24.98
N ARG A 510 6.43 14.13 -25.42
CA ARG A 510 7.62 14.97 -25.55
C ARG A 510 8.32 15.23 -24.22
N SER A 511 7.58 15.36 -23.11
CA SER A 511 8.19 15.45 -21.77
C SER A 511 8.91 14.18 -21.37
N SER A 512 8.36 13.01 -21.73
CA SER A 512 9.02 11.70 -21.49
C SER A 512 10.24 11.50 -22.39
N ILE A 513 10.22 12.00 -23.62
CA ILE A 513 11.40 12.00 -24.51
C ILE A 513 12.48 12.92 -23.91
N ALA A 514 12.13 14.13 -23.45
CA ALA A 514 13.08 15.03 -22.78
C ALA A 514 13.74 14.36 -21.55
N ARG A 515 12.96 13.63 -20.74
CA ARG A 515 13.47 12.82 -19.61
C ARG A 515 14.51 11.81 -20.05
N ALA A 516 14.25 11.09 -21.13
CA ALA A 516 15.15 10.06 -21.64
C ALA A 516 16.43 10.66 -22.26
N LEU A 517 16.32 11.80 -22.96
CA LEU A 517 17.45 12.51 -23.55
C LEU A 517 18.36 13.12 -22.48
N LEU A 518 17.79 13.69 -21.43
CA LEU A 518 18.56 14.30 -20.34
C LEU A 518 19.49 13.30 -19.66
N LYS A 519 19.11 12.03 -19.61
CA LYS A 519 19.91 10.95 -19.02
C LYS A 519 21.17 10.62 -19.84
N ASP A 520 21.20 10.96 -21.11
CA ASP A 520 22.33 10.82 -22.04
C ASP A 520 22.95 9.41 -22.10
N SER A 521 22.15 8.37 -22.02
CA SER A 521 22.52 6.94 -21.96
C SER A 521 23.16 6.43 -23.27
N ALA A 522 23.91 5.32 -23.22
CA ALA A 522 24.52 4.67 -24.37
C ALA A 522 23.46 4.08 -25.34
N ILE A 523 22.37 3.56 -24.79
CA ILE A 523 21.25 2.98 -25.55
C ILE A 523 19.97 3.76 -25.23
N LEU A 524 19.21 4.15 -26.26
CA LEU A 524 17.89 4.75 -26.14
C LEU A 524 16.86 3.86 -26.83
N ILE A 525 15.79 3.53 -26.14
CA ILE A 525 14.65 2.78 -26.67
C ILE A 525 13.41 3.67 -26.66
N LEU A 526 12.81 3.88 -27.83
CA LEU A 526 11.58 4.64 -28.03
C LEU A 526 10.47 3.65 -28.44
N ASP A 527 9.49 3.39 -27.56
CA ASP A 527 8.38 2.46 -27.87
C ASP A 527 7.12 3.24 -28.20
N ASP A 528 6.80 3.36 -29.47
CA ASP A 528 5.64 4.08 -30.06
C ASP A 528 5.45 5.49 -29.47
N SER A 529 6.54 6.10 -29.06
CA SER A 529 6.57 7.33 -28.28
C SER A 529 6.43 8.62 -29.10
N LEU A 530 6.24 8.51 -30.41
CA LEU A 530 6.01 9.63 -31.33
C LEU A 530 4.59 9.63 -31.93
N SER A 531 3.76 8.64 -31.61
CA SER A 531 2.45 8.42 -32.25
C SER A 531 1.41 9.52 -31.99
N ALA A 532 1.48 10.24 -30.85
CA ALA A 532 0.57 11.34 -30.51
C ALA A 532 1.13 12.73 -30.86
N VAL A 533 2.27 12.78 -31.59
CA VAL A 533 2.91 14.01 -32.06
C VAL A 533 2.54 14.22 -33.53
N ASP A 534 2.39 15.47 -33.96
CA ASP A 534 2.19 15.83 -35.36
C ASP A 534 3.46 15.56 -36.18
N THR A 535 3.30 15.38 -37.51
CA THR A 535 4.35 14.92 -38.39
C THR A 535 5.55 15.87 -38.42
N ASP A 536 5.33 17.18 -38.44
CA ASP A 536 6.40 18.18 -38.51
C ASP A 536 7.23 18.18 -37.23
N THR A 537 6.58 18.08 -36.08
CA THR A 537 7.25 18.00 -34.78
C THR A 537 7.97 16.64 -34.62
N GLU A 538 7.40 15.54 -35.10
CA GLU A 538 8.04 14.22 -35.11
C GLU A 538 9.34 14.26 -35.91
N GLU A 539 9.32 14.85 -37.13
CA GLU A 539 10.50 14.97 -37.96
C GLU A 539 11.62 15.79 -37.29
N GLN A 540 11.25 16.90 -36.67
CA GLN A 540 12.19 17.74 -35.90
C GLN A 540 12.81 17.00 -34.72
N ILE A 541 12.01 16.22 -33.96
CA ILE A 541 12.51 15.42 -32.85
C ILE A 541 13.51 14.39 -33.34
N LEU A 542 13.23 13.71 -34.47
CA LEU A 542 14.14 12.72 -35.04
C LEU A 542 15.45 13.36 -35.53
N GLU A 543 15.41 14.53 -36.13
CA GLU A 543 16.62 15.27 -36.51
C GLU A 543 17.46 15.67 -35.30
N ASN A 544 16.83 16.22 -34.25
CA ASN A 544 17.51 16.55 -33.03
C ASN A 544 18.13 15.29 -32.36
N LEU A 545 17.43 14.15 -32.42
CA LEU A 545 17.93 12.88 -31.92
C LEU A 545 19.16 12.41 -32.68
N MET A 546 19.15 12.48 -34.01
CA MET A 546 20.30 12.09 -34.82
C MET A 546 21.52 12.96 -34.57
N GLU A 547 21.34 14.26 -34.29
CA GLU A 547 22.43 15.18 -33.96
C GLU A 547 22.98 14.95 -32.54
N THR A 548 22.10 14.83 -31.56
CA THR A 548 22.50 14.73 -30.13
C THR A 548 23.03 13.35 -29.77
N ARG A 549 22.65 12.31 -30.52
CA ARG A 549 23.00 10.92 -30.21
C ARG A 549 24.03 10.29 -31.16
N GLN A 550 24.84 11.10 -31.82
CA GLN A 550 25.93 10.58 -32.68
C GLN A 550 26.84 9.62 -31.92
N GLY A 551 27.03 8.39 -32.48
CA GLY A 551 27.83 7.33 -31.87
C GLY A 551 27.15 6.56 -30.72
N LYS A 552 25.89 6.83 -30.45
CA LYS A 552 25.06 6.12 -29.43
C LYS A 552 23.93 5.36 -30.11
N THR A 553 23.65 4.16 -29.61
CA THR A 553 22.67 3.25 -30.20
C THR A 553 21.23 3.71 -29.86
N THR A 554 20.36 3.65 -30.88
CA THR A 554 18.95 4.02 -30.72
C THR A 554 18.06 2.94 -31.31
N ILE A 555 17.05 2.49 -30.56
CA ILE A 555 16.01 1.57 -31.04
C ILE A 555 14.70 2.33 -31.09
N VAL A 556 14.06 2.36 -32.26
CA VAL A 556 12.79 3.04 -32.46
C VAL A 556 11.73 2.04 -32.88
N ILE A 557 10.79 1.78 -31.99
CA ILE A 557 9.58 1.01 -32.30
C ILE A 557 8.52 1.99 -32.79
N ALA A 558 8.12 1.88 -34.04
CA ALA A 558 7.16 2.79 -34.64
C ALA A 558 6.21 2.09 -35.61
N HIS A 559 5.05 2.72 -35.80
CA HIS A 559 4.04 2.34 -36.78
C HIS A 559 4.07 3.23 -38.03
N ARG A 560 4.78 4.35 -38.00
CA ARG A 560 4.93 5.28 -39.10
C ARG A 560 6.21 4.99 -39.88
N ILE A 561 6.08 4.88 -41.18
CA ILE A 561 7.25 4.65 -42.07
C ILE A 561 8.18 5.86 -42.09
N SER A 562 7.65 7.09 -42.01
CA SER A 562 8.44 8.34 -41.90
C SER A 562 9.51 8.28 -40.82
N THR A 563 9.18 7.73 -39.66
CA THR A 563 10.10 7.52 -38.54
C THR A 563 11.18 6.48 -38.90
N LEU A 564 10.77 5.36 -39.52
CA LEU A 564 11.63 4.21 -39.81
C LEU A 564 12.56 4.43 -41.00
N GLN A 565 12.23 5.33 -41.92
CA GLN A 565 13.09 5.69 -43.08
C GLN A 565 14.43 6.33 -42.69
N LYS A 566 14.52 6.88 -41.47
CA LYS A 566 15.75 7.49 -40.92
C LYS A 566 16.64 6.47 -40.19
N ALA A 567 16.19 5.21 -40.05
CA ALA A 567 16.95 4.15 -39.37
C ALA A 567 18.00 3.53 -40.32
N ASP A 568 19.14 3.11 -39.73
CA ASP A 568 20.18 2.40 -40.50
C ASP A 568 19.68 1.02 -40.95
N HIS A 569 18.95 0.33 -40.07
CA HIS A 569 18.32 -0.94 -40.38
C HIS A 569 16.89 -0.98 -39.81
N VAL A 570 16.02 -1.73 -40.46
CA VAL A 570 14.66 -2.00 -40.00
C VAL A 570 14.44 -3.49 -39.85
N ALA A 571 13.89 -3.89 -38.71
CA ALA A 571 13.45 -5.25 -38.41
C ALA A 571 11.92 -5.31 -38.43
N VAL A 572 11.35 -6.20 -39.24
CA VAL A 572 9.90 -6.44 -39.29
C VAL A 572 9.57 -7.68 -38.49
N LEU A 573 8.75 -7.48 -37.42
CA LEU A 573 8.27 -8.57 -36.58
C LEU A 573 6.82 -8.95 -36.95
N SER A 574 6.59 -10.23 -37.27
CA SER A 574 5.27 -10.78 -37.49
C SER A 574 5.08 -12.08 -36.68
N ASP A 575 4.01 -12.16 -35.88
CA ASP A 575 3.70 -13.31 -35.04
C ASP A 575 4.90 -13.81 -34.20
N GLY A 576 5.67 -12.86 -33.67
CA GLY A 576 6.84 -13.14 -32.82
C GLY A 576 8.10 -13.55 -33.55
N LYS A 577 8.14 -13.48 -34.89
CA LYS A 577 9.29 -13.85 -35.71
C LYS A 577 9.82 -12.66 -36.48
N LEU A 578 11.11 -12.65 -36.73
CA LEU A 578 11.74 -11.73 -37.66
C LEU A 578 11.45 -12.20 -39.11
N THR A 579 10.69 -11.40 -39.85
CA THR A 579 10.29 -11.73 -41.24
C THR A 579 11.10 -10.97 -42.30
N GLU A 580 11.51 -9.75 -42.00
CA GLU A 580 12.31 -8.91 -42.88
C GLU A 580 13.36 -8.17 -42.05
N TYR A 581 14.57 -8.02 -42.60
CA TYR A 581 15.66 -7.26 -41.97
C TYR A 581 16.56 -6.68 -43.06
N GLY A 582 16.84 -5.39 -43.03
CA GLY A 582 17.68 -4.70 -44.01
C GLY A 582 17.58 -3.19 -43.87
N THR A 583 18.22 -2.46 -44.80
CA THR A 583 18.03 -1.01 -44.86
C THR A 583 16.62 -0.66 -45.35
N PRO A 584 16.10 0.53 -45.10
CA PRO A 584 14.79 0.96 -45.59
C PRO A 584 14.66 0.78 -47.13
N GLU A 585 15.72 1.06 -47.87
CA GLU A 585 15.76 0.93 -49.35
C GLU A 585 15.67 -0.53 -49.77
N GLU A 586 16.46 -1.41 -49.14
CA GLU A 586 16.44 -2.85 -49.41
C GLU A 586 15.06 -3.45 -49.17
N LEU A 587 14.39 -3.01 -48.08
CA LEU A 587 13.05 -3.50 -47.73
C LEU A 587 11.95 -2.98 -48.68
N LEU A 588 12.11 -1.79 -49.23
CA LEU A 588 11.22 -1.29 -50.28
C LEU A 588 11.37 -2.13 -51.59
N GLU A 589 12.60 -2.47 -51.96
CA GLU A 589 12.87 -3.32 -53.14
C GLU A 589 12.40 -4.76 -52.94
N LEU A 590 12.46 -5.28 -51.69
CA LEU A 590 11.99 -6.62 -51.34
C LEU A 590 10.47 -6.79 -51.57
N GLY A 591 9.70 -5.71 -51.51
CA GLY A 591 8.24 -5.73 -51.75
C GLY A 591 7.45 -6.49 -50.71
N GLY A 592 7.97 -6.56 -49.48
CA GLY A 592 7.35 -7.24 -48.35
C GLY A 592 6.40 -6.35 -47.53
N PHE A 593 6.20 -6.72 -46.24
CA PHE A 593 5.31 -6.00 -45.34
C PHE A 593 5.70 -4.53 -45.13
N TYR A 594 7.02 -4.24 -45.07
CA TYR A 594 7.54 -2.87 -45.00
C TYR A 594 7.09 -2.04 -46.20
N ALA A 595 7.28 -2.56 -47.43
CA ALA A 595 6.88 -1.89 -48.65
C ALA A 595 5.37 -1.70 -48.74
N ASP A 596 4.57 -2.71 -48.35
CA ASP A 596 3.11 -2.63 -48.33
C ASP A 596 2.60 -1.48 -47.44
N ILE A 597 3.17 -1.37 -46.22
CA ILE A 597 2.79 -0.30 -45.30
C ILE A 597 3.27 1.07 -45.82
N SER A 598 4.47 1.15 -46.39
CA SER A 598 5.00 2.37 -47.02
C SER A 598 4.07 2.89 -48.12
N HIS A 599 3.68 2.05 -49.06
CA HIS A 599 2.76 2.42 -50.13
C HIS A 599 1.39 2.85 -49.59
N LYS A 600 0.89 2.16 -48.58
CA LYS A 600 -0.40 2.50 -47.99
C LYS A 600 -0.36 3.89 -47.32
N GLN A 601 0.68 4.18 -46.52
CA GLN A 601 0.82 5.47 -45.84
C GLN A 601 1.07 6.62 -46.83
N GLN A 602 1.79 6.35 -47.91
CA GLN A 602 1.97 7.33 -48.98
C GLN A 602 0.62 7.69 -49.65
N LEU A 603 -0.20 6.69 -50.00
CA LEU A 603 -1.52 6.92 -50.56
C LEU A 603 -2.47 7.67 -49.58
N GLU A 604 -2.39 7.36 -48.30
CA GLU A 604 -3.16 8.07 -47.26
C GLU A 604 -2.73 9.55 -47.18
N SER A 605 -1.43 9.86 -47.30
CA SER A 605 -0.93 11.24 -47.30
C SER A 605 -1.36 12.02 -48.55
N GLU A 606 -1.38 11.37 -49.72
CA GLU A 606 -1.82 11.98 -50.98
C GLU A 606 -3.33 12.23 -51.01
N LEU A 607 -4.12 11.39 -50.34
CA LEU A 607 -5.60 11.53 -50.23
C LEU A 607 -6.05 12.49 -49.12
N GLY A 608 -5.21 12.72 -48.11
CA GLY A 608 -5.49 13.61 -46.98
C GLY A 608 -5.05 15.06 -47.18
N SER A 609 -4.28 15.34 -48.25
CA SER A 609 -3.92 16.65 -48.75
C SER A 609 -4.97 17.15 -49.76
#